data_7689681c953cd450847eeb723ca5e14d
#
_entry.id   7689681c953cd450847eeb723ca5e14d
#
_cell.length_a   1.000
_cell.length_b   1.000
_cell.length_c   1.000
_cell.angle_alpha   90.00
_cell.angle_beta   90.00
_cell.angle_gamma   90.00
#
_symmetry.space_group_name_H-M   'P 1'
#
loop_
_entity.id
_entity.type
_entity.pdbx_description
1 polymer ?
#
loop_
_entity_poly.entity_id
_entity_poly.type
_entity_poly.pdbx_seq_one_letter_code
_entity_poly.pdbx_strand_id
1 'polypeptide(L)'
;MTHVIFWEEYVKMEALFLGSVGVLVETSSIQMEAYNRAFRAQGLSFQWNTANYIENLKQPGGLRRLKKLFTQSVDETVLQKIHLQKQEIFEDLLAKDIQLRSGIAELIAHCLSQNIKLGLITTAMPQTVKHLKEVLAHAIDFSNFDLITDKSSVKNEKPSSDIYNFALTQLGLLPSEVLALEDTVANQGAASLAGIKCKLFPGDFATYSVEELVITNAMEYSS
;
A
#
# COMPACT_ATOMS: atom_id res chain seq x y z
N MET A 1 -17.72 12.99 -8.04
CA MET A 1 -16.81 13.87 -8.80
C MET A 1 -15.56 13.04 -9.08
N THR A 2 -15.36 12.65 -10.32
CA THR A 2 -14.23 11.85 -10.77
C THR A 2 -12.98 12.72 -10.64
N HIS A 3 -12.06 12.34 -9.75
CA HIS A 3 -10.76 13.01 -9.69
C HIS A 3 -10.01 12.64 -10.98
N VAL A 4 -10.05 13.54 -11.93
CA VAL A 4 -9.19 13.48 -13.13
C VAL A 4 -7.75 13.64 -12.64
N ILE A 5 -6.98 12.58 -12.70
CA ILE A 5 -5.53 12.64 -12.50
C ILE A 5 -4.99 13.45 -13.68
N PHE A 6 -4.43 14.63 -13.39
CA PHE A 6 -3.90 15.53 -14.41
C PHE A 6 -2.67 14.92 -15.09
N TRP A 7 -2.80 14.58 -16.37
CA TRP A 7 -1.74 13.99 -17.20
C TRP A 7 -0.82 15.03 -17.84
N GLU A 8 -1.14 16.33 -17.73
CA GLU A 8 -0.51 17.39 -18.54
C GLU A 8 0.95 17.73 -18.19
N GLU A 9 1.52 17.20 -17.09
CA GLU A 9 2.87 17.57 -16.64
C GLU A 9 3.98 16.55 -16.95
N TYR A 10 3.67 15.45 -17.64
CA TYR A 10 4.67 14.38 -17.88
C TYR A 10 5.10 14.35 -19.33
N VAL A 11 6.22 15.01 -19.63
CA VAL A 11 6.80 15.09 -20.97
C VAL A 11 7.23 13.72 -21.50
N LYS A 12 7.46 12.71 -20.64
CA LYS A 12 7.80 11.34 -21.06
C LYS A 12 7.69 10.32 -19.90
N MET A 13 6.48 9.94 -19.52
CA MET A 13 6.29 8.84 -18.58
C MET A 13 6.36 7.50 -19.33
N GLU A 14 7.34 6.66 -19.01
CA GLU A 14 7.52 5.32 -19.59
C GLU A 14 6.90 4.22 -18.71
N ALA A 15 6.69 4.47 -17.41
CA ALA A 15 6.09 3.51 -16.50
C ALA A 15 5.28 4.12 -15.38
N LEU A 16 4.24 3.38 -14.96
CA LEU A 16 3.47 3.64 -13.75
C LEU A 16 3.72 2.52 -12.74
N PHE A 17 4.17 2.89 -11.54
CA PHE A 17 4.34 1.97 -10.42
C PHE A 17 3.19 2.13 -9.43
N LEU A 18 2.48 1.05 -9.16
CA LEU A 18 1.34 1.00 -8.25
C LEU A 18 1.72 0.24 -6.98
N GLY A 19 1.42 0.80 -5.81
CA GLY A 19 1.36 0.03 -4.58
C GLY A 19 0.24 -1.01 -4.66
N SER A 20 0.23 -2.01 -3.77
CA SER A 20 -0.80 -3.05 -3.76
C SER A 20 -1.94 -2.70 -2.80
N VAL A 21 -1.76 -3.05 -1.53
CA VAL A 21 -2.73 -2.76 -0.46
C VAL A 21 -2.73 -1.26 -0.20
N GLY A 22 -3.91 -0.66 -0.19
CA GLY A 22 -4.10 0.79 -0.06
C GLY A 22 -4.14 1.53 -1.41
N VAL A 23 -3.53 0.99 -2.48
CA VAL A 23 -3.58 1.56 -3.84
C VAL A 23 -4.56 0.80 -4.73
N LEU A 24 -4.35 -0.50 -4.96
CA LEU A 24 -5.31 -1.29 -5.75
C LEU A 24 -6.61 -1.50 -4.99
N VAL A 25 -6.53 -1.80 -3.71
CA VAL A 25 -7.66 -2.16 -2.84
C VAL A 25 -7.59 -1.39 -1.52
N GLU A 26 -8.74 -0.94 -1.02
CA GLU A 26 -8.83 -0.38 0.33
C GLU A 26 -9.06 -1.50 1.33
N THR A 27 -8.18 -1.62 2.30
CA THR A 27 -8.19 -2.72 3.27
C THR A 27 -8.21 -2.28 4.73
N SER A 28 -8.26 -0.98 5.00
CA SER A 28 -8.12 -0.46 6.37
C SER A 28 -9.20 -0.99 7.31
N SER A 29 -10.46 -1.05 6.88
CA SER A 29 -11.57 -1.61 7.64
C SER A 29 -11.41 -3.11 7.87
N ILE A 30 -10.99 -3.84 6.85
CA ILE A 30 -10.74 -5.31 6.91
C ILE A 30 -9.59 -5.59 7.87
N GLN A 31 -8.53 -4.81 7.83
CA GLN A 31 -7.40 -4.94 8.74
C GLN A 31 -7.80 -4.67 10.20
N MET A 32 -8.61 -3.64 10.44
CA MET A 32 -9.15 -3.34 11.77
C MET A 32 -10.00 -4.50 12.30
N GLU A 33 -10.90 -5.02 11.48
CA GLU A 33 -11.75 -6.17 11.84
C GLU A 33 -10.90 -7.43 12.10
N ALA A 34 -9.88 -7.69 11.30
CA ALA A 34 -8.96 -8.80 11.53
C ALA A 34 -8.28 -8.72 12.89
N TYR A 35 -7.82 -7.52 13.29
CA TYR A 35 -7.30 -7.29 14.64
C TYR A 35 -8.34 -7.55 15.72
N ASN A 36 -9.56 -7.02 15.56
CA ASN A 36 -10.63 -7.19 16.52
C ASN A 36 -11.00 -8.66 16.73
N ARG A 37 -11.03 -9.45 15.66
CA ARG A 37 -11.22 -10.90 15.74
C ARG A 37 -10.06 -11.59 16.45
N ALA A 38 -8.82 -11.22 16.15
CA ALA A 38 -7.65 -11.79 16.80
C ALA A 38 -7.62 -11.46 18.30
N PHE A 39 -7.98 -10.24 18.71
CA PHE A 39 -8.12 -9.87 20.13
C PHE A 39 -9.15 -10.74 20.84
N ARG A 40 -10.35 -10.89 20.28
CA ARG A 40 -11.40 -11.75 20.85
C ARG A 40 -10.93 -13.20 20.98
N ALA A 41 -10.26 -13.73 19.98
CA ALA A 41 -9.75 -15.10 19.99
C ALA A 41 -8.69 -15.35 21.07
N GLN A 42 -7.95 -14.31 21.49
CA GLN A 42 -6.98 -14.36 22.59
C GLN A 42 -7.59 -13.91 23.94
N GLY A 43 -8.92 -13.77 24.03
CA GLY A 43 -9.62 -13.43 25.26
C GLY A 43 -9.45 -11.97 25.72
N LEU A 44 -8.99 -11.07 24.83
CA LEU A 44 -8.88 -9.66 25.16
C LEU A 44 -10.23 -8.97 24.94
N SER A 45 -10.64 -8.14 25.92
CA SER A 45 -11.85 -7.31 25.84
C SER A 45 -11.64 -6.06 24.98
N PHE A 46 -10.39 -5.73 24.65
CA PHE A 46 -10.05 -4.57 23.82
C PHE A 46 -10.55 -4.75 22.38
N GLN A 47 -11.07 -3.66 21.82
CA GLN A 47 -11.41 -3.57 20.40
C GLN A 47 -11.00 -2.21 19.82
N TRP A 48 -10.48 -2.23 18.61
CA TRP A 48 -10.33 -1.03 17.82
C TRP A 48 -11.69 -0.50 17.39
N ASN A 49 -11.95 0.77 17.60
CA ASN A 49 -12.89 1.53 16.81
C ASN A 49 -12.14 2.32 15.74
N THR A 50 -12.86 2.89 14.77
CA THR A 50 -12.26 3.61 13.64
C THR A 50 -11.32 4.72 14.10
N ALA A 51 -11.72 5.55 15.07
CA ALA A 51 -10.92 6.67 15.54
C ALA A 51 -9.60 6.22 16.17
N ASN A 52 -9.65 5.23 17.08
CA ASN A 52 -8.45 4.70 17.72
C ASN A 52 -7.55 3.95 16.74
N TYR A 53 -8.13 3.28 15.76
CA TYR A 53 -7.35 2.56 14.75
C TYR A 53 -6.60 3.53 13.85
N ILE A 54 -7.26 4.57 13.35
CA ILE A 54 -6.65 5.65 12.55
C ILE A 54 -5.45 6.26 13.28
N GLU A 55 -5.62 6.63 14.56
CA GLU A 55 -4.54 7.21 15.36
C GLU A 55 -3.33 6.28 15.45
N ASN A 56 -3.57 4.95 15.54
CA ASN A 56 -2.51 3.96 15.61
C ASN A 56 -1.88 3.64 14.25
N LEU A 57 -2.54 3.94 13.13
CA LEU A 57 -1.95 3.79 11.78
C LEU A 57 -0.76 4.73 11.54
N LYS A 58 -0.66 5.84 12.28
CA LYS A 58 0.52 6.72 12.27
C LYS A 58 1.82 6.02 12.66
N GLN A 59 1.72 4.84 13.32
CA GLN A 59 2.87 4.01 13.68
C GLN A 59 3.03 2.87 12.67
N PRO A 60 4.13 2.79 11.92
CA PRO A 60 4.38 1.68 11.00
C PRO A 60 4.66 0.37 11.75
N GLY A 61 4.24 -0.76 11.15
CA GLY A 61 4.50 -2.10 11.65
C GLY A 61 3.46 -2.62 12.65
N GLY A 62 2.76 -3.70 12.25
CA GLY A 62 1.63 -4.26 13.02
C GLY A 62 2.01 -4.72 14.42
N LEU A 63 3.08 -5.51 14.55
CA LEU A 63 3.54 -5.99 15.86
C LEU A 63 4.04 -4.84 16.76
N ARG A 64 4.71 -3.83 16.18
CA ARG A 64 5.17 -2.65 16.93
C ARG A 64 3.98 -1.87 17.49
N ARG A 65 2.90 -1.72 16.73
CA ARG A 65 1.65 -1.09 17.20
C ARG A 65 1.06 -1.85 18.37
N LEU A 66 1.01 -3.18 18.31
CA LEU A 66 0.51 -4.01 19.40
C LEU A 66 1.35 -3.85 20.68
N LYS A 67 2.68 -3.89 20.56
CA LYS A 67 3.59 -3.68 21.70
C LYS A 67 3.41 -2.31 22.33
N LYS A 68 3.20 -1.26 21.54
CA LYS A 68 2.94 0.09 22.04
C LYS A 68 1.56 0.21 22.72
N LEU A 69 0.54 -0.42 22.12
CA LEU A 69 -0.83 -0.39 22.66
C LEU A 69 -0.93 -1.06 24.03
N PHE A 70 -0.35 -2.23 24.16
CA PHE A 70 -0.51 -3.07 25.35
C PHE A 70 0.61 -2.92 26.38
N THR A 71 1.56 -2.02 26.19
CA THR A 71 2.70 -1.72 27.07
C THR A 71 2.69 -2.49 28.39
N GLN A 72 3.34 -3.68 28.44
CA GLN A 72 3.48 -4.56 29.60
C GLN A 72 2.19 -5.16 30.19
N SER A 73 1.00 -4.82 29.68
CA SER A 73 -0.28 -5.38 30.15
C SER A 73 -0.62 -6.73 29.50
N VAL A 74 0.08 -7.10 28.42
CA VAL A 74 -0.10 -8.35 27.69
C VAL A 74 1.28 -8.94 27.39
N ASP A 75 1.43 -10.25 27.60
CA ASP A 75 2.67 -10.97 27.33
C ASP A 75 3.08 -10.89 25.86
N GLU A 76 4.37 -10.76 25.59
CA GLU A 76 4.89 -10.63 24.22
C GLU A 76 4.54 -11.84 23.33
N THR A 77 4.49 -13.04 23.91
CA THR A 77 4.10 -14.25 23.18
C THR A 77 2.64 -14.19 22.73
N VAL A 78 1.76 -13.58 23.54
CA VAL A 78 0.36 -13.34 23.17
C VAL A 78 0.27 -12.29 22.06
N LEU A 79 1.05 -11.22 22.12
CA LEU A 79 1.08 -10.21 21.06
C LEU A 79 1.56 -10.78 19.72
N GLN A 80 2.53 -11.69 19.75
CA GLN A 80 2.99 -12.41 18.55
C GLN A 80 1.88 -13.31 17.99
N LYS A 81 1.15 -14.05 18.86
CA LYS A 81 0.01 -14.88 18.44
C LYS A 81 -1.09 -14.02 17.82
N ILE A 82 -1.42 -12.88 18.43
CA ILE A 82 -2.39 -11.93 17.87
C ILE A 82 -1.95 -11.47 16.49
N HIS A 83 -0.68 -11.14 16.32
CA HIS A 83 -0.16 -10.67 15.03
C HIS A 83 -0.26 -11.73 13.94
N LEU A 84 0.11 -12.97 14.23
CA LEU A 84 0.00 -14.09 13.28
C LEU A 84 -1.45 -14.41 12.96
N GLN A 85 -2.29 -14.54 13.99
CA GLN A 85 -3.71 -14.85 13.81
C GLN A 85 -4.45 -13.73 13.06
N LYS A 86 -4.11 -12.46 13.32
CA LYS A 86 -4.60 -11.32 12.53
C LYS A 86 -4.27 -11.48 11.06
N GLN A 87 -3.07 -11.96 10.72
CA GLN A 87 -2.67 -12.14 9.33
C GLN A 87 -3.53 -13.20 8.64
N GLU A 88 -3.73 -14.36 9.28
CA GLU A 88 -4.61 -15.42 8.77
C GLU A 88 -6.05 -14.92 8.56
N ILE A 89 -6.61 -14.24 9.57
CA ILE A 89 -7.97 -13.68 9.47
C ILE A 89 -8.05 -12.61 8.38
N PHE A 90 -7.01 -11.79 8.22
CA PHE A 90 -6.97 -10.77 7.17
C PHE A 90 -7.00 -11.40 5.79
N GLU A 91 -6.23 -12.47 5.56
CA GLU A 91 -6.23 -13.19 4.28
C GLU A 91 -7.59 -13.82 3.98
N ASP A 92 -8.25 -14.41 4.98
CA ASP A 92 -9.60 -14.96 4.86
C ASP A 92 -10.66 -13.88 4.53
N LEU A 93 -10.53 -12.70 5.12
CA LEU A 93 -11.43 -11.58 4.85
C LEU A 93 -11.14 -10.95 3.48
N LEU A 94 -9.88 -10.84 3.13
CA LEU A 94 -9.42 -10.33 1.85
C LEU A 94 -10.02 -11.14 0.68
N ALA A 95 -10.11 -12.46 0.85
CA ALA A 95 -10.66 -13.36 -0.16
C ALA A 95 -12.17 -13.22 -0.42
N LYS A 96 -12.92 -12.54 0.47
CA LYS A 96 -14.39 -12.57 0.44
C LYS A 96 -15.05 -11.34 -0.18
N ASP A 97 -14.46 -10.16 -0.08
CA ASP A 97 -15.18 -8.92 -0.42
C ASP A 97 -14.23 -7.75 -0.73
N ILE A 98 -13.28 -7.97 -1.62
CA ILE A 98 -12.39 -6.91 -2.06
C ILE A 98 -12.81 -6.39 -3.42
N GLN A 99 -12.94 -5.07 -3.49
CA GLN A 99 -13.18 -4.34 -4.72
C GLN A 99 -11.94 -3.53 -5.09
N LEU A 100 -11.69 -3.45 -6.39
CA LEU A 100 -10.70 -2.53 -6.94
C LEU A 100 -11.11 -1.10 -6.59
N ARG A 101 -10.16 -0.28 -6.16
CA ARG A 101 -10.45 1.13 -5.88
C ARG A 101 -10.85 1.88 -7.17
N SER A 102 -11.82 2.79 -7.02
CA SER A 102 -12.34 3.60 -8.11
C SER A 102 -11.23 4.34 -8.85
N GLY A 103 -11.26 4.31 -10.19
CA GLY A 103 -10.29 4.95 -11.08
C GLY A 103 -9.05 4.12 -11.41
N ILE A 104 -8.79 3.02 -10.68
CA ILE A 104 -7.59 2.19 -10.92
C ILE A 104 -7.72 1.39 -12.21
N ALA A 105 -8.90 0.84 -12.53
CA ALA A 105 -9.11 0.11 -13.78
C ALA A 105 -8.92 1.03 -14.99
N GLU A 106 -9.49 2.22 -14.93
CA GLU A 106 -9.37 3.24 -15.98
C GLU A 106 -7.92 3.71 -16.16
N LEU A 107 -7.20 3.87 -15.05
CA LEU A 107 -5.79 4.24 -15.04
C LEU A 107 -4.92 3.16 -15.71
N ILE A 108 -5.12 1.90 -15.36
CA ILE A 108 -4.44 0.76 -15.98
C ILE A 108 -4.76 0.70 -17.49
N ALA A 109 -6.04 0.79 -17.85
CA ALA A 109 -6.46 0.77 -19.26
C ALA A 109 -5.83 1.92 -20.08
N HIS A 110 -5.74 3.12 -19.47
CA HIS A 110 -5.08 4.26 -20.09
C HIS A 110 -3.58 3.97 -20.30
N CYS A 111 -2.86 3.49 -19.31
CA CYS A 111 -1.43 3.16 -19.44
C CYS A 111 -1.20 2.15 -20.57
N LEU A 112 -2.01 1.10 -20.64
CA LEU A 112 -1.92 0.09 -21.69
C LEU A 112 -2.16 0.70 -23.08
N SER A 113 -3.15 1.59 -23.22
CA SER A 113 -3.44 2.27 -24.49
C SER A 113 -2.31 3.17 -24.99
N GLN A 114 -1.49 3.67 -24.07
CA GLN A 114 -0.34 4.55 -24.33
C GLN A 114 1.00 3.79 -24.36
N ASN A 115 1.00 2.46 -24.26
CA ASN A 115 2.19 1.62 -24.13
C ASN A 115 3.09 2.00 -22.92
N ILE A 116 2.49 2.50 -21.85
CA ILE A 116 3.17 2.80 -20.59
C ILE A 116 3.27 1.49 -19.78
N LYS A 117 4.49 1.14 -19.37
CA LYS A 117 4.75 -0.05 -18.58
C LYS A 117 4.04 0.01 -17.22
N LEU A 118 3.60 -1.14 -16.72
CA LEU A 118 2.94 -1.27 -15.43
C LEU A 118 3.80 -2.07 -14.45
N GLY A 119 4.04 -1.50 -13.27
CA GLY A 119 4.68 -2.20 -12.16
C GLY A 119 3.75 -2.28 -10.94
N LEU A 120 3.53 -3.47 -10.39
CA LEU A 120 2.95 -3.64 -9.07
C LEU A 120 4.10 -3.73 -8.06
N ILE A 121 4.42 -2.61 -7.41
CA ILE A 121 5.62 -2.47 -6.59
C ILE A 121 5.25 -2.51 -5.11
N THR A 122 5.39 -3.68 -4.52
CA THR A 122 4.95 -3.95 -3.15
C THR A 122 5.99 -4.76 -2.37
N THR A 123 5.98 -4.62 -1.05
CA THR A 123 6.68 -5.48 -0.08
C THR A 123 5.70 -6.29 0.78
N ALA A 124 4.47 -6.49 0.28
CA ALA A 124 3.52 -7.41 0.88
C ALA A 124 4.02 -8.86 0.81
N MET A 125 3.52 -9.71 1.68
CA MET A 125 3.85 -11.14 1.66
C MET A 125 3.46 -11.77 0.31
N PRO A 126 4.24 -12.73 -0.22
CA PRO A 126 3.92 -13.40 -1.49
C PRO A 126 2.50 -13.97 -1.53
N GLN A 127 2.02 -14.51 -0.41
CA GLN A 127 0.65 -15.02 -0.29
C GLN A 127 -0.40 -13.92 -0.46
N THR A 128 -0.17 -12.74 0.13
CA THR A 128 -1.07 -11.58 -0.03
C THR A 128 -1.13 -11.13 -1.49
N VAL A 129 0.03 -11.06 -2.18
CA VAL A 129 0.07 -10.71 -3.62
C VAL A 129 -0.67 -11.75 -4.46
N LYS A 130 -0.49 -13.04 -4.16
CA LYS A 130 -1.20 -14.13 -4.83
C LYS A 130 -2.72 -13.97 -4.66
N HIS A 131 -3.20 -13.79 -3.42
CA HIS A 131 -4.62 -13.59 -3.13
C HIS A 131 -5.20 -12.36 -3.85
N LEU A 132 -4.49 -11.24 -3.85
CA LEU A 132 -4.93 -10.04 -4.59
C LEU A 132 -5.12 -10.34 -6.07
N LYS A 133 -4.18 -11.05 -6.69
CA LYS A 133 -4.28 -11.46 -8.10
C LYS A 133 -5.49 -12.34 -8.36
N GLU A 134 -5.75 -13.31 -7.48
CA GLU A 134 -6.89 -14.23 -7.61
C GLU A 134 -8.23 -13.50 -7.47
N VAL A 135 -8.37 -12.66 -6.45
CA VAL A 135 -9.63 -11.95 -6.17
C VAL A 135 -9.92 -10.86 -7.19
N LEU A 136 -8.89 -10.15 -7.67
CA LEU A 136 -9.05 -9.06 -8.63
C LEU A 136 -8.98 -9.52 -10.10
N ALA A 137 -8.84 -10.82 -10.39
CA ALA A 137 -8.72 -11.34 -11.75
C ALA A 137 -9.92 -11.01 -12.65
N HIS A 138 -11.09 -10.73 -12.06
CA HIS A 138 -12.28 -10.30 -12.80
C HIS A 138 -12.23 -8.82 -13.23
N ALA A 139 -11.37 -8.01 -12.61
CA ALA A 139 -11.27 -6.56 -12.83
C ALA A 139 -9.93 -6.14 -13.44
N ILE A 140 -8.86 -6.90 -13.24
CA ILE A 140 -7.50 -6.62 -13.72
C ILE A 140 -6.90 -7.89 -14.32
N ASP A 141 -6.37 -7.79 -15.51
CA ASP A 141 -5.47 -8.81 -16.06
C ASP A 141 -4.03 -8.52 -15.64
N PHE A 142 -3.55 -9.25 -14.64
CA PHE A 142 -2.19 -9.10 -14.11
C PHE A 142 -1.09 -9.55 -15.07
N SER A 143 -1.41 -10.21 -16.18
CA SER A 143 -0.44 -10.53 -17.24
C SER A 143 0.04 -9.28 -17.99
N ASN A 144 -0.70 -8.17 -17.88
CA ASN A 144 -0.33 -6.87 -18.43
C ASN A 144 0.69 -6.09 -17.60
N PHE A 145 1.06 -6.60 -16.42
CA PHE A 145 2.10 -5.97 -15.60
C PHE A 145 3.49 -6.46 -16.02
N ASP A 146 4.36 -5.53 -16.37
CA ASP A 146 5.75 -5.81 -16.74
C ASP A 146 6.59 -6.28 -15.54
N LEU A 147 6.19 -5.89 -14.32
CA LEU A 147 6.83 -6.33 -13.08
C LEU A 147 5.81 -6.40 -11.95
N ILE A 148 5.84 -7.51 -11.21
CA ILE A 148 5.12 -7.67 -9.94
C ILE A 148 6.13 -8.09 -8.89
N THR A 149 6.26 -7.32 -7.81
CA THR A 149 7.15 -7.60 -6.69
C THR A 149 6.38 -8.05 -5.46
N ASP A 150 7.11 -8.61 -4.50
CA ASP A 150 6.65 -8.93 -3.15
C ASP A 150 7.80 -8.78 -2.15
N LYS A 151 7.56 -9.14 -0.89
CA LYS A 151 8.58 -9.08 0.17
C LYS A 151 9.86 -9.86 -0.15
N SER A 152 9.79 -10.94 -0.94
CA SER A 152 10.96 -11.75 -1.28
C SER A 152 11.89 -11.10 -2.30
N SER A 153 11.42 -10.06 -3.00
CA SER A 153 12.17 -9.34 -4.03
C SER A 153 13.34 -8.54 -3.48
N VAL A 154 13.31 -8.15 -2.19
CA VAL A 154 14.33 -7.33 -1.55
C VAL A 154 14.56 -7.70 -0.09
N LYS A 155 15.71 -7.30 0.45
CA LYS A 155 16.06 -7.52 1.85
C LYS A 155 15.34 -6.55 2.78
N ASN A 156 15.31 -5.26 2.41
CA ASN A 156 14.71 -4.22 3.22
C ASN A 156 13.37 -3.78 2.61
N GLU A 157 12.31 -3.93 3.39
CA GLU A 157 10.95 -3.54 3.01
C GLU A 157 10.79 -2.00 3.04
N LYS A 158 9.71 -1.49 2.44
CA LYS A 158 9.30 -0.11 2.64
C LYS A 158 9.25 0.22 4.14
N PRO A 159 9.73 1.38 4.57
CA PRO A 159 10.05 2.58 3.81
C PRO A 159 11.47 2.65 3.21
N SER A 160 12.23 1.54 3.09
CA SER A 160 13.44 1.53 2.29
C SER A 160 13.11 1.73 0.80
N SER A 161 14.00 2.40 0.07
CA SER A 161 13.89 2.55 -1.39
C SER A 161 14.27 1.28 -2.18
N ASP A 162 14.72 0.23 -1.52
CA ASP A 162 15.26 -0.98 -2.16
C ASP A 162 14.33 -1.56 -3.23
N ILE A 163 13.02 -1.63 -2.95
CA ILE A 163 12.05 -2.22 -3.88
C ILE A 163 11.88 -1.37 -5.14
N TYR A 164 11.99 -0.05 -5.03
CA TYR A 164 11.92 0.86 -6.18
C TYR A 164 13.20 0.82 -6.99
N ASN A 165 14.38 0.81 -6.35
CA ASN A 165 15.66 0.63 -7.02
C ASN A 165 15.73 -0.71 -7.76
N PHE A 166 15.21 -1.78 -7.13
CA PHE A 166 15.06 -3.09 -7.77
C PHE A 166 14.18 -2.98 -9.03
N ALA A 167 12.99 -2.35 -8.91
CA ALA A 167 12.06 -2.22 -10.03
C ALA A 167 12.65 -1.41 -11.19
N LEU A 168 13.30 -0.28 -10.91
CA LEU A 168 14.00 0.51 -11.92
C LEU A 168 15.05 -0.31 -12.66
N THR A 169 15.85 -1.09 -11.93
CA THR A 169 16.88 -1.96 -12.50
C THR A 169 16.28 -3.05 -13.37
N GLN A 170 15.22 -3.72 -12.91
CA GLN A 170 14.57 -4.82 -13.65
C GLN A 170 13.95 -4.35 -14.96
N LEU A 171 13.38 -3.14 -14.97
CA LEU A 171 12.70 -2.58 -16.15
C LEU A 171 13.61 -1.72 -17.02
N GLY A 172 14.84 -1.46 -16.59
CA GLY A 172 15.80 -0.62 -17.31
C GLY A 172 15.36 0.83 -17.42
N LEU A 173 14.75 1.39 -16.35
CA LEU A 173 14.16 2.72 -16.35
C LEU A 173 14.97 3.69 -15.47
N LEU A 174 14.96 4.97 -15.87
CA LEU A 174 15.43 6.07 -15.03
C LEU A 174 14.30 6.51 -14.08
N PRO A 175 14.62 7.00 -12.88
CA PRO A 175 13.61 7.51 -11.94
C PRO A 175 12.69 8.59 -12.53
N SER A 176 13.24 9.46 -13.39
CA SER A 176 12.50 10.54 -14.06
C SER A 176 11.49 10.06 -15.11
N GLU A 177 11.55 8.79 -15.52
CA GLU A 177 10.64 8.18 -16.48
C GLU A 177 9.46 7.47 -15.82
N VAL A 178 9.41 7.48 -14.47
CA VAL A 178 8.44 6.71 -13.69
C VAL A 178 7.60 7.64 -12.81
N LEU A 179 6.30 7.38 -12.80
CA LEU A 179 5.39 7.87 -11.77
C LEU A 179 5.01 6.71 -10.83
N ALA A 180 5.01 6.96 -9.53
CA ALA A 180 4.48 6.01 -8.55
C ALA A 180 3.18 6.52 -7.92
N LEU A 181 2.30 5.58 -7.52
CA LEU A 181 1.15 5.82 -6.66
C LEU A 181 1.30 5.01 -5.38
N GLU A 182 1.21 5.70 -4.24
CA GLU A 182 1.28 5.07 -2.92
C GLU A 182 0.19 5.59 -1.97
N ASP A 183 -0.15 4.79 -0.98
CA ASP A 183 -1.24 5.05 -0.05
C ASP A 183 -0.81 5.81 1.22
N THR A 184 0.47 5.77 1.56
CA THR A 184 1.02 6.36 2.79
C THR A 184 2.22 7.25 2.51
N VAL A 185 2.42 8.27 3.36
CA VAL A 185 3.60 9.16 3.31
C VAL A 185 4.90 8.37 3.45
N ALA A 186 4.92 7.31 4.25
CA ALA A 186 6.09 6.45 4.42
C ALA A 186 6.47 5.73 3.12
N ASN A 187 5.48 5.20 2.39
CA ASN A 187 5.68 4.53 1.12
C ASN A 187 6.02 5.52 0.00
N GLN A 188 5.37 6.68 -0.01
CA GLN A 188 5.72 7.80 -0.90
C GLN A 188 7.18 8.21 -0.71
N GLY A 189 7.62 8.34 0.55
CA GLY A 189 9.02 8.64 0.89
C GLY A 189 9.99 7.59 0.36
N ALA A 190 9.62 6.30 0.38
CA ALA A 190 10.44 5.23 -0.19
C ALA A 190 10.65 5.41 -1.70
N ALA A 191 9.61 5.77 -2.44
CA ALA A 191 9.71 6.07 -3.87
C ALA A 191 10.56 7.33 -4.14
N SER A 192 10.34 8.39 -3.35
CA SER A 192 11.10 9.63 -3.45
C SER A 192 12.59 9.44 -3.16
N LEU A 193 12.95 8.58 -2.21
CA LEU A 193 14.34 8.19 -1.94
C LEU A 193 15.02 7.46 -3.10
N ALA A 194 14.23 6.82 -3.97
CA ALA A 194 14.71 6.25 -5.23
C ALA A 194 14.74 7.26 -6.39
N GLY A 195 14.39 8.53 -6.13
CA GLY A 195 14.32 9.59 -7.14
C GLY A 195 13.04 9.56 -7.99
N ILE A 196 12.06 8.72 -7.63
CA ILE A 196 10.80 8.57 -8.38
C ILE A 196 9.79 9.59 -7.88
N LYS A 197 9.15 10.32 -8.79
CA LYS A 197 7.98 11.15 -8.46
C LYS A 197 6.84 10.25 -8.01
N CYS A 198 6.26 10.52 -6.84
CA CYS A 198 5.23 9.68 -6.27
C CYS A 198 4.04 10.52 -5.84
N LYS A 199 2.85 10.19 -6.36
CA LYS A 199 1.58 10.77 -5.91
C LYS A 199 0.99 9.94 -4.79
N LEU A 200 0.45 10.65 -3.80
CA LEU A 200 -0.24 10.04 -2.69
C LEU A 200 -1.70 9.75 -3.09
N PHE A 201 -2.13 8.51 -2.88
CA PHE A 201 -3.49 8.04 -3.10
C PHE A 201 -4.06 7.49 -1.79
N PRO A 202 -4.47 8.38 -0.88
CA PRO A 202 -4.78 8.03 0.50
C PRO A 202 -5.97 7.08 0.59
N GLY A 203 -5.88 6.12 1.52
CA GLY A 203 -7.00 5.25 1.89
C GLY A 203 -8.05 5.99 2.74
N ASP A 204 -9.20 5.36 2.96
CA ASP A 204 -10.32 5.93 3.72
C ASP A 204 -9.97 6.25 5.19
N PHE A 205 -8.96 5.56 5.74
CA PHE A 205 -8.46 5.78 7.11
C PHE A 205 -7.16 6.58 7.17
N ALA A 206 -6.74 7.13 6.05
CA ALA A 206 -5.55 7.96 6.02
C ALA A 206 -5.85 9.33 6.65
N THR A 207 -5.10 9.67 7.69
CA THR A 207 -5.10 11.01 8.26
C THR A 207 -3.81 11.70 7.86
N TYR A 208 -3.92 12.67 6.98
CA TYR A 208 -2.82 13.59 6.70
C TYR A 208 -3.08 14.88 7.47
N SER A 209 -2.05 15.44 8.10
CA SER A 209 -2.14 16.82 8.56
C SER A 209 -2.25 17.74 7.33
N VAL A 210 -2.90 18.88 7.51
CA VAL A 210 -2.95 19.92 6.45
C VAL A 210 -1.53 20.30 6.01
N GLU A 211 -0.57 20.28 6.94
CA GLU A 211 0.84 20.55 6.70
C GLU A 211 1.50 19.49 5.80
N GLU A 212 1.22 18.19 6.01
CA GLU A 212 1.73 17.12 5.15
C GLU A 212 1.20 17.23 3.72
N LEU A 213 -0.07 17.60 3.55
CA LEU A 213 -0.68 17.85 2.23
C LEU A 213 -0.09 19.09 1.55
N VAL A 214 0.19 20.15 2.30
CA VAL A 214 0.79 21.39 1.78
C VAL A 214 2.24 21.16 1.37
N ILE A 215 3.03 20.42 2.16
CA ILE A 215 4.41 20.09 1.82
C ILE A 215 4.46 19.22 0.55
N THR A 216 3.56 18.25 0.42
CA THR A 216 3.48 17.38 -0.76
C THR A 216 3.17 18.21 -2.02
N ASN A 217 2.21 19.14 -1.92
CA ASN A 217 1.87 20.04 -3.02
C ASN A 217 2.97 21.08 -3.31
N ALA A 218 3.65 21.63 -2.28
CA ALA A 218 4.71 22.61 -2.46
C ALA A 218 5.96 22.01 -3.14
N MET A 219 6.28 20.74 -2.91
CA MET A 219 7.35 20.04 -3.62
C MET A 219 7.01 19.78 -5.10
N GLU A 220 5.74 19.73 -5.47
CA GLU A 220 5.28 19.59 -6.86
C GLU A 220 5.46 20.90 -7.68
N TYR A 221 5.48 22.08 -7.02
CA TYR A 221 5.62 23.39 -7.67
C TYR A 221 7.04 23.99 -7.62
N SER A 222 8.01 23.29 -7.02
CA SER A 222 9.39 23.81 -6.82
C SER A 222 10.45 23.14 -7.70
N SER A 223 10.06 22.35 -8.68
CA SER A 223 10.97 21.63 -9.61
C SER A 223 10.71 21.94 -11.05
#